data_bdef84e520ba295ef6e4f94faeddfd5f
#
_entry.id   bdef84e520ba295ef6e4f94faeddfd5f
#
_cell.length_a   1.000
_cell.length_b   1.000
_cell.length_c   1.000
_cell.angle_alpha   90.00
_cell.angle_beta   90.00
_cell.angle_gamma   90.00
#
_symmetry.space_group_name_H-M   'P 1'
#
loop_
_entity.id
_entity.type
_entity.pdbx_description
1 polymer ?
#
loop_
_entity_poly.entity_id
_entity_poly.type
_entity_poly.pdbx_seq_one_letter_code
_entity_poly.pdbx_strand_id
1 'polypeptide(L)'
;MSRIQEILNKAERDGSVRRTRSLTDTQAHAPYAGPQAPRTSAQTFEPHHAPWTPTATAPALEPDALDRATPALDGRLVAALAHQSPAAERYRLLRTRITRAENGRSLRAIVVTSPAKGDGKSLTAANLALTMGQELHQRVLLLDGDLRRPSIASLFGLAEGPGLSDVLMGASDLEAAMVHLPDQHVTVLPAGAPAAQPAELLGSTGMRRLLDALRGRFDRVIIDMPPVGPLADVHVVTPLADGLLMVVRAGMTPKPAIERALSGLDMGKVLGLVLNAADESKDGYSEAGYGYIAG
;
A
#
# COMPACT_ATOMS: atom_id res chain seq x y z
N MET A 1 21.07 17.02 11.85
CA MET A 1 20.42 16.76 10.52
C MET A 1 19.37 15.68 10.70
N SER A 2 18.21 15.76 10.01
CA SER A 2 17.17 14.74 10.11
C SER A 2 17.67 13.41 9.52
N ARG A 3 17.34 12.27 10.13
CA ARG A 3 17.66 10.92 9.65
C ARG A 3 17.28 10.69 8.18
N ILE A 4 16.22 11.38 7.72
CA ILE A 4 15.75 11.34 6.31
C ILE A 4 16.71 12.10 5.40
N GLN A 5 17.26 13.23 5.85
CA GLN A 5 18.24 13.98 5.07
C GLN A 5 19.52 13.15 4.82
N GLU A 6 19.91 12.32 5.77
CA GLU A 6 21.04 11.39 5.61
C GLU A 6 20.72 10.30 4.60
N ILE A 7 19.48 9.74 4.62
CA ILE A 7 19.05 8.73 3.66
C ILE A 7 18.98 9.32 2.24
N LEU A 8 18.42 10.52 2.07
CA LEU A 8 18.36 11.21 0.78
C LEU A 8 19.74 11.54 0.24
N ASN A 9 20.65 12.04 1.10
CA ASN A 9 22.03 12.35 0.72
C ASN A 9 22.82 11.08 0.37
N LYS A 10 22.54 9.95 1.02
CA LYS A 10 23.12 8.66 0.66
C LYS A 10 22.62 8.20 -0.71
N ALA A 11 21.30 8.25 -0.94
CA ALA A 11 20.69 7.89 -2.23
C ALA A 11 21.18 8.77 -3.40
N GLU A 12 21.52 10.05 -3.15
CA GLU A 12 22.16 10.92 -4.14
C GLU A 12 23.60 10.49 -4.46
N ARG A 13 24.38 10.14 -3.45
CA ARG A 13 25.77 9.67 -3.63
C ARG A 13 25.82 8.35 -4.40
N ASP A 14 24.86 7.48 -4.13
CA ASP A 14 24.75 6.17 -4.79
C ASP A 14 24.13 6.27 -6.21
N GLY A 15 23.81 7.50 -6.69
CA GLY A 15 23.25 7.75 -8.02
C GLY A 15 21.81 7.26 -8.20
N SER A 16 21.16 6.87 -7.12
CA SER A 16 19.80 6.29 -7.12
C SER A 16 18.69 7.32 -7.25
N VAL A 17 19.01 8.63 -7.01
CA VAL A 17 18.07 9.75 -7.13
C VAL A 17 18.71 10.87 -7.94
N ARG A 18 18.03 11.40 -8.97
CA ARG A 18 18.56 12.48 -9.81
C ARG A 18 18.28 13.86 -9.20
N ARG A 19 19.29 14.74 -9.18
CA ARG A 19 19.08 16.18 -8.95
C ARG A 19 18.42 16.80 -10.19
N THR A 20 17.23 17.37 -10.03
CA THR A 20 16.67 18.30 -11.03
C THR A 20 17.30 19.66 -10.85
N ARG A 21 17.82 20.27 -11.93
CA ARG A 21 18.24 21.68 -11.91
C ARG A 21 17.03 22.55 -11.56
N SER A 22 17.23 23.45 -10.61
CA SER A 22 16.27 24.49 -10.23
C SER A 22 15.97 25.36 -11.45
N LEU A 23 14.76 25.31 -11.96
CA LEU A 23 14.24 26.28 -12.90
C LEU A 23 13.70 27.46 -12.07
N THR A 24 14.59 28.39 -11.74
CA THR A 24 14.21 29.76 -11.38
C THR A 24 14.00 30.51 -12.68
N ASP A 25 12.79 30.51 -13.19
CA ASP A 25 12.34 31.56 -14.12
C ASP A 25 10.93 31.97 -13.70
N THR A 26 10.90 33.15 -13.12
CA THR A 26 9.72 33.90 -12.72
C THR A 26 9.08 34.47 -13.95
N GLN A 27 7.99 33.91 -14.47
CA GLN A 27 7.05 34.61 -15.29
C GLN A 27 5.74 34.76 -14.51
N ALA A 28 5.47 36.03 -14.16
CA ALA A 28 4.23 36.48 -13.56
C ALA A 28 3.09 36.29 -14.57
N HIS A 29 2.13 35.43 -14.26
CA HIS A 29 0.87 35.35 -14.96
C HIS A 29 -0.20 36.11 -14.21
N ALA A 30 -0.91 36.98 -14.97
CA ALA A 30 -2.07 37.78 -14.57
C ALA A 30 -3.21 36.88 -14.00
N PRO A 31 -4.09 37.43 -13.14
CA PRO A 31 -5.16 36.67 -12.52
C PRO A 31 -6.22 36.26 -13.53
N TYR A 32 -6.46 34.96 -13.64
CA TYR A 32 -7.53 34.36 -14.42
C TYR A 32 -8.87 34.57 -13.69
N ALA A 33 -9.79 35.28 -14.30
CA ALA A 33 -11.18 35.38 -13.86
C ALA A 33 -11.93 34.12 -14.32
N GLY A 34 -12.22 33.21 -13.40
CA GLY A 34 -12.97 31.99 -13.67
C GLY A 34 -14.47 32.26 -13.89
N PRO A 35 -15.18 31.46 -14.70
CA PRO A 35 -16.61 31.54 -14.89
C PRO A 35 -17.40 31.17 -13.63
N GLN A 36 -18.45 31.97 -13.35
CA GLN A 36 -19.36 31.77 -12.22
C GLN A 36 -20.11 30.41 -12.37
N ALA A 37 -20.05 29.59 -11.35
CA ALA A 37 -20.82 28.35 -11.26
C ALA A 37 -22.32 28.61 -11.03
N PRO A 38 -23.22 27.81 -11.64
CA PRO A 38 -24.64 27.88 -11.34
C PRO A 38 -24.93 27.39 -9.92
N ARG A 39 -25.78 28.12 -9.21
CA ARG A 39 -26.27 27.77 -7.87
C ARG A 39 -27.18 26.55 -7.99
N THR A 40 -26.71 25.40 -7.59
CA THR A 40 -27.54 24.21 -7.41
C THR A 40 -27.90 24.07 -5.92
N SER A 41 -29.19 23.94 -5.67
CA SER A 41 -29.80 23.77 -4.35
C SER A 41 -29.16 22.64 -3.55
N ALA A 42 -28.78 22.93 -2.32
CA ALA A 42 -28.29 21.96 -1.35
C ALA A 42 -29.39 20.92 -1.04
N GLN A 43 -29.24 19.70 -1.53
CA GLN A 43 -29.95 18.58 -0.98
C GLN A 43 -29.14 18.07 0.23
N THR A 44 -29.73 18.24 1.39
CA THR A 44 -29.25 17.66 2.66
C THR A 44 -29.32 16.14 2.55
N PHE A 45 -28.16 15.52 2.46
CA PHE A 45 -28.03 14.07 2.54
C PHE A 45 -28.00 13.68 4.02
N GLU A 46 -29.11 13.13 4.54
CA GLU A 46 -29.11 12.49 5.85
C GLU A 46 -28.41 11.12 5.72
N PRO A 47 -27.35 10.86 6.53
CA PRO A 47 -26.74 9.53 6.53
C PRO A 47 -27.63 8.55 7.29
N HIS A 48 -28.23 7.61 6.60
CA HIS A 48 -28.87 6.45 7.22
C HIS A 48 -27.79 5.58 7.90
N HIS A 49 -27.58 5.81 9.18
CA HIS A 49 -26.77 4.98 10.05
C HIS A 49 -27.61 3.79 10.53
N ALA A 50 -27.57 2.67 9.81
CA ALA A 50 -27.87 1.40 10.43
C ALA A 50 -26.59 0.94 11.18
N PRO A 51 -26.65 0.62 12.49
CA PRO A 51 -25.49 0.14 13.21
C PRO A 51 -25.16 -1.29 12.75
N TRP A 52 -23.94 -1.47 12.22
CA TRP A 52 -23.38 -2.78 11.98
C TRP A 52 -23.22 -3.52 13.32
N THR A 53 -23.97 -4.63 13.50
CA THR A 53 -23.82 -5.56 14.62
C THR A 53 -23.10 -6.80 14.13
N PRO A 54 -22.03 -7.27 14.79
CA PRO A 54 -21.36 -8.50 14.39
C PRO A 54 -22.28 -9.69 14.72
N THR A 55 -22.84 -10.31 13.68
CA THR A 55 -23.54 -11.58 13.85
C THR A 55 -22.48 -12.68 13.96
N ALA A 56 -22.31 -13.19 15.16
CA ALA A 56 -21.48 -14.36 15.39
C ALA A 56 -22.24 -15.59 14.92
N THR A 57 -21.80 -16.19 13.81
CA THR A 57 -21.81 -17.64 13.56
C THR A 57 -21.26 -17.86 12.15
N ALA A 58 -20.07 -18.44 12.04
CA ALA A 58 -19.53 -18.84 10.76
C ALA A 58 -20.35 -20.01 10.22
N PRO A 59 -20.90 -19.95 9.00
CA PRO A 59 -21.40 -21.14 8.33
C PRO A 59 -20.25 -22.05 7.94
N ALA A 60 -20.44 -23.35 8.16
CA ALA A 60 -19.53 -24.39 7.70
C ALA A 60 -19.37 -24.29 6.18
N LEU A 61 -18.14 -24.29 5.70
CA LEU A 61 -17.82 -24.27 4.27
C LEU A 61 -18.30 -25.57 3.65
N GLU A 62 -19.24 -25.48 2.72
CA GLU A 62 -19.64 -26.56 1.85
C GLU A 62 -18.48 -26.93 0.91
N PRO A 63 -18.20 -28.24 0.65
CA PRO A 63 -17.03 -28.67 -0.10
C PRO A 63 -17.13 -28.56 -1.63
N ASP A 64 -18.08 -27.84 -2.20
CA ASP A 64 -18.38 -27.87 -3.64
C ASP A 64 -17.82 -26.68 -4.45
N ALA A 65 -16.73 -26.06 -3.98
CA ALA A 65 -16.05 -24.98 -4.71
C ALA A 65 -14.74 -25.42 -5.39
N LEU A 66 -14.66 -26.68 -5.84
CA LEU A 66 -13.42 -27.30 -6.35
C LEU A 66 -13.09 -27.03 -7.83
N ASP A 67 -13.73 -26.04 -8.47
CA ASP A 67 -13.41 -25.69 -9.86
C ASP A 67 -13.20 -24.18 -10.11
N ARG A 68 -12.59 -23.48 -9.14
CA ARG A 68 -12.04 -22.14 -9.40
C ARG A 68 -10.64 -22.33 -9.93
N ALA A 69 -10.45 -22.07 -11.24
CA ALA A 69 -9.15 -21.96 -11.87
C ALA A 69 -8.22 -21.16 -10.93
N THR A 70 -7.06 -21.75 -10.59
CA THR A 70 -6.07 -21.08 -9.71
C THR A 70 -5.78 -19.70 -10.29
N PRO A 71 -5.95 -18.60 -9.52
CA PRO A 71 -5.73 -17.26 -10.05
C PRO A 71 -4.33 -17.14 -10.63
N ALA A 72 -4.21 -16.66 -11.88
CA ALA A 72 -2.91 -16.47 -12.51
C ALA A 72 -2.22 -15.25 -11.90
N LEU A 73 -1.24 -15.50 -11.03
CA LEU A 73 -0.44 -14.46 -10.39
C LEU A 73 0.40 -13.71 -11.44
N ASP A 74 0.49 -12.37 -11.29
CA ASP A 74 1.41 -11.56 -12.11
C ASP A 74 2.86 -12.02 -11.89
N GLY A 75 3.63 -12.20 -12.97
CA GLY A 75 5.02 -12.68 -12.92
C GLY A 75 5.98 -11.84 -12.07
N ARG A 76 5.58 -10.61 -11.72
CA ARG A 76 6.35 -9.70 -10.84
C ARG A 76 6.13 -9.97 -9.34
N LEU A 77 5.22 -10.87 -8.97
CA LEU A 77 5.03 -11.31 -7.59
C LEU A 77 6.11 -12.33 -7.20
N VAL A 78 7.35 -11.85 -7.16
CA VAL A 78 8.56 -12.68 -6.94
C VAL A 78 8.55 -13.41 -5.61
N ALA A 79 7.89 -12.85 -4.59
CA ALA A 79 7.75 -13.50 -3.29
C ALA A 79 6.92 -14.79 -3.36
N ALA A 80 5.98 -14.89 -4.32
CA ALA A 80 5.18 -16.09 -4.55
C ALA A 80 5.79 -17.01 -5.61
N LEU A 81 6.36 -16.46 -6.70
CA LEU A 81 6.73 -17.23 -7.89
C LEU A 81 8.22 -17.56 -7.96
N ALA A 82 9.07 -16.80 -7.28
CA ALA A 82 10.53 -16.92 -7.36
C ALA A 82 11.18 -16.77 -5.98
N HIS A 83 10.79 -17.63 -5.04
CA HIS A 83 11.18 -17.57 -3.62
C HIS A 83 12.69 -17.49 -3.37
N GLN A 84 13.52 -18.07 -4.24
CA GLN A 84 14.98 -18.10 -4.11
C GLN A 84 15.67 -16.95 -4.86
N SER A 85 14.90 -16.05 -5.50
CA SER A 85 15.49 -14.94 -6.25
C SER A 85 16.11 -13.89 -5.32
N PRO A 86 17.14 -13.17 -5.76
CA PRO A 86 17.69 -12.02 -5.03
C PRO A 86 16.61 -10.96 -4.72
N ALA A 87 15.64 -10.78 -5.62
CA ALA A 87 14.52 -9.88 -5.41
C ALA A 87 13.60 -10.32 -4.26
N ALA A 88 13.28 -11.62 -4.14
CA ALA A 88 12.51 -12.15 -3.02
C ALA A 88 13.27 -11.98 -1.69
N GLU A 89 14.60 -12.17 -1.69
CA GLU A 89 15.44 -11.97 -0.51
C GLU A 89 15.41 -10.51 -0.02
N ARG A 90 15.36 -9.54 -0.92
CA ARG A 90 15.21 -8.13 -0.56
C ARG A 90 13.88 -7.84 0.16
N TYR A 91 12.80 -8.52 -0.19
CA TYR A 91 11.54 -8.41 0.54
C TYR A 91 11.61 -9.07 1.93
N ARG A 92 12.35 -10.18 2.10
CA ARG A 92 12.62 -10.76 3.43
C ARG A 92 13.43 -9.81 4.31
N LEU A 93 14.45 -9.15 3.74
CA LEU A 93 15.21 -8.12 4.44
C LEU A 93 14.33 -6.91 4.82
N LEU A 94 13.43 -6.47 3.91
CA LEU A 94 12.46 -5.40 4.20
C LEU A 94 11.55 -5.80 5.37
N ARG A 95 10.98 -6.99 5.35
CA ARG A 95 10.17 -7.55 6.46
C ARG A 95 10.94 -7.50 7.78
N THR A 96 12.17 -8.01 7.80
CA THR A 96 13.04 -8.01 9.00
C THR A 96 13.29 -6.59 9.52
N ARG A 97 13.48 -5.61 8.62
CA ARG A 97 13.67 -4.21 9.01
C ARG A 97 12.41 -3.61 9.62
N ILE A 98 11.23 -3.96 9.11
CA ILE A 98 9.93 -3.53 9.66
C ILE A 98 9.76 -4.11 11.07
N THR A 99 9.98 -5.41 11.26
CA THR A 99 9.90 -6.06 12.58
C THR A 99 10.85 -5.40 13.59
N ARG A 100 12.08 -5.07 13.17
CA ARG A 100 13.03 -4.35 14.04
C ARG A 100 12.61 -2.91 14.36
N ALA A 101 11.83 -2.26 13.46
CA ALA A 101 11.34 -0.89 13.68
C ALA A 101 10.19 -0.83 14.70
N GLU A 102 9.66 -1.96 15.13
CA GLU A 102 8.59 -2.02 16.14
C GLU A 102 9.02 -1.45 17.48
N ASN A 103 10.26 -1.70 17.93
CA ASN A 103 10.80 -1.16 19.18
C ASN A 103 9.80 -1.20 20.35
N GLY A 104 9.08 -2.32 20.53
CA GLY A 104 8.08 -2.51 21.57
C GLY A 104 6.69 -1.94 21.25
N ARG A 105 6.47 -1.28 20.10
CA ARG A 105 5.15 -0.90 19.59
C ARG A 105 4.71 -1.87 18.49
N SER A 106 3.45 -2.25 18.48
CA SER A 106 2.93 -3.13 17.41
C SER A 106 2.69 -2.33 16.12
N LEU A 107 3.25 -2.77 14.99
CA LEU A 107 3.04 -2.21 13.65
C LEU A 107 2.08 -3.11 12.86
N ARG A 108 0.81 -3.19 13.27
CA ARG A 108 -0.18 -4.06 12.61
C ARG A 108 -0.65 -3.53 11.27
N ALA A 109 -1.03 -2.24 11.20
CA ALA A 109 -1.51 -1.62 9.96
C ALA A 109 -0.42 -0.74 9.35
N ILE A 110 0.07 -1.10 8.17
CA ILE A 110 1.18 -0.42 7.49
C ILE A 110 0.69 0.08 6.13
N VAL A 111 0.73 1.39 5.94
CA VAL A 111 0.46 2.04 4.65
C VAL A 111 1.68 1.91 3.75
N VAL A 112 1.46 1.57 2.48
CA VAL A 112 2.46 1.60 1.41
C VAL A 112 2.00 2.62 0.36
N THR A 113 2.80 3.62 0.12
CA THR A 113 2.51 4.69 -0.85
C THR A 113 3.78 5.13 -1.58
N SER A 114 3.69 6.13 -2.45
CA SER A 114 4.83 6.64 -3.23
C SER A 114 4.69 8.13 -3.52
N PRO A 115 5.77 8.85 -3.87
CA PRO A 115 5.70 10.22 -4.35
C PRO A 115 4.98 10.35 -5.69
N ALA A 116 5.12 9.37 -6.60
CA ALA A 116 4.59 9.44 -7.95
C ALA A 116 3.97 8.11 -8.40
N LYS A 117 3.12 8.21 -9.44
CA LYS A 117 2.58 7.03 -10.13
C LYS A 117 3.72 6.26 -10.81
N GLY A 118 3.69 4.94 -10.71
CA GLY A 118 4.68 4.09 -11.37
C GLY A 118 5.94 3.81 -10.54
N ASP A 119 6.04 4.31 -9.30
CA ASP A 119 7.15 4.03 -8.39
C ASP A 119 7.16 2.57 -7.89
N GLY A 120 6.06 1.82 -8.07
CA GLY A 120 5.95 0.40 -7.72
C GLY A 120 5.33 0.12 -6.34
N LYS A 121 4.56 1.06 -5.77
CA LYS A 121 3.89 0.93 -4.47
C LYS A 121 3.08 -0.35 -4.34
N SER A 122 2.14 -0.60 -5.26
CA SER A 122 1.24 -1.77 -5.22
C SER A 122 1.99 -3.09 -5.34
N LEU A 123 3.00 -3.14 -6.23
CA LEU A 123 3.86 -4.31 -6.37
C LEU A 123 4.69 -4.55 -5.10
N THR A 124 5.18 -3.48 -4.47
CA THR A 124 5.90 -3.57 -3.20
C THR A 124 4.98 -4.02 -2.07
N ALA A 125 3.75 -3.47 -1.99
CA ALA A 125 2.75 -3.88 -1.00
C ALA A 125 2.40 -5.36 -1.13
N ALA A 126 2.14 -5.83 -2.36
CA ALA A 126 1.80 -7.22 -2.65
C ALA A 126 2.94 -8.19 -2.28
N ASN A 127 4.17 -7.94 -2.75
CA ASN A 127 5.32 -8.78 -2.42
C ASN A 127 5.66 -8.76 -0.92
N LEU A 128 5.49 -7.61 -0.24
CA LEU A 128 5.67 -7.51 1.21
C LEU A 128 4.63 -8.35 1.96
N ALA A 129 3.36 -8.26 1.58
CA ALA A 129 2.28 -9.05 2.18
C ALA A 129 2.54 -10.56 2.00
N LEU A 130 2.90 -10.99 0.78
CA LEU A 130 3.28 -12.38 0.49
C LEU A 130 4.48 -12.84 1.34
N THR A 131 5.50 -12.00 1.47
CA THR A 131 6.69 -12.32 2.27
C THR A 131 6.36 -12.40 3.77
N MET A 132 5.43 -11.59 4.27
CA MET A 132 4.96 -11.66 5.66
C MET A 132 4.08 -12.90 5.88
N GLY A 133 3.23 -13.27 4.91
CA GLY A 133 2.39 -14.47 4.97
C GLY A 133 3.20 -15.78 5.03
N GLN A 134 4.45 -15.78 4.56
CA GLN A 134 5.36 -16.93 4.66
C GLN A 134 5.91 -17.17 6.08
N GLU A 135 5.72 -16.24 7.01
CA GLU A 135 6.07 -16.46 8.41
C GLU A 135 5.05 -17.40 9.08
N LEU A 136 5.56 -18.34 9.86
CA LEU A 136 4.74 -19.28 10.59
C LEU A 136 3.74 -18.55 11.51
N HIS A 137 2.47 -18.97 11.43
CA HIS A 137 1.38 -18.46 12.26
C HIS A 137 1.01 -16.98 12.07
N GLN A 138 1.49 -16.30 11.01
CA GLN A 138 1.07 -14.93 10.72
C GLN A 138 -0.13 -14.90 9.79
N ARG A 139 -1.18 -14.20 10.22
CA ARG A 139 -2.36 -13.88 9.42
C ARG A 139 -2.14 -12.52 8.79
N VAL A 140 -2.04 -12.48 7.47
CA VAL A 140 -1.73 -11.26 6.73
C VAL A 140 -2.90 -10.88 5.84
N LEU A 141 -3.31 -9.61 5.90
CA LEU A 141 -4.26 -9.01 4.97
C LEU A 141 -3.54 -8.00 4.09
N LEU A 142 -3.79 -8.07 2.79
CA LEU A 142 -3.45 -7.04 1.81
C LEU A 142 -4.74 -6.31 1.41
N LEU A 143 -4.80 -5.00 1.67
CA LEU A 143 -5.94 -4.14 1.40
C LEU A 143 -5.60 -3.18 0.26
N ASP A 144 -6.42 -3.16 -0.80
CA ASP A 144 -6.32 -2.18 -1.87
C ASP A 144 -7.09 -0.91 -1.50
N GLY A 145 -6.37 0.12 -1.03
CA GLY A 145 -6.91 1.43 -0.69
C GLY A 145 -6.77 2.45 -1.83
N ASP A 146 -6.22 2.08 -2.99
CA ASP A 146 -6.19 2.93 -4.18
C ASP A 146 -7.52 2.81 -4.95
N LEU A 147 -8.60 3.34 -4.35
CA LEU A 147 -9.95 3.30 -4.94
C LEU A 147 -10.05 4.08 -6.26
N ARG A 148 -9.01 4.84 -6.63
CA ARG A 148 -8.97 5.59 -7.90
C ARG A 148 -8.40 4.77 -9.04
N ARG A 149 -7.40 3.93 -8.76
CA ARG A 149 -6.69 3.10 -9.74
C ARG A 149 -6.27 1.79 -9.09
N PRO A 150 -7.24 0.96 -8.72
CA PRO A 150 -6.97 -0.30 -8.05
C PRO A 150 -6.12 -1.22 -8.95
N SER A 151 -5.25 -1.99 -8.34
CA SER A 151 -4.35 -2.88 -9.08
C SER A 151 -4.08 -4.21 -8.38
N ILE A 152 -4.43 -4.35 -7.11
CA ILE A 152 -4.17 -5.57 -6.35
C ILE A 152 -4.94 -6.76 -6.92
N ALA A 153 -6.24 -6.59 -7.23
CA ALA A 153 -7.03 -7.67 -7.84
C ALA A 153 -6.37 -8.20 -9.13
N SER A 154 -5.92 -7.29 -10.01
CA SER A 154 -5.22 -7.66 -11.25
C SER A 154 -3.89 -8.37 -11.00
N LEU A 155 -3.10 -7.93 -10.01
CA LEU A 155 -1.82 -8.58 -9.66
C LEU A 155 -2.01 -10.03 -9.20
N PHE A 156 -3.11 -10.30 -8.52
CA PHE A 156 -3.42 -11.63 -8.02
C PHE A 156 -4.37 -12.43 -8.94
N GLY A 157 -4.72 -11.91 -10.12
CA GLY A 157 -5.63 -12.58 -11.05
C GLY A 157 -7.03 -12.82 -10.49
N LEU A 158 -7.48 -11.97 -9.55
CA LEU A 158 -8.79 -12.11 -8.93
C LEU A 158 -9.90 -11.68 -9.89
N ALA A 159 -11.01 -12.41 -9.85
CA ALA A 159 -12.22 -12.00 -10.55
C ALA A 159 -12.80 -10.70 -9.96
N GLU A 160 -13.58 -9.98 -10.76
CA GLU A 160 -14.36 -8.84 -10.27
C GLU A 160 -15.34 -9.30 -9.19
N GLY A 161 -15.44 -8.50 -8.13
CA GLY A 161 -16.28 -8.79 -6.98
C GLY A 161 -16.32 -7.63 -6.00
N PRO A 162 -17.07 -7.76 -4.90
CA PRO A 162 -17.12 -6.74 -3.87
C PRO A 162 -15.73 -6.52 -3.23
N GLY A 163 -15.52 -5.32 -2.69
CA GLY A 163 -14.27 -4.95 -2.04
C GLY A 163 -14.44 -3.87 -0.99
N LEU A 164 -13.35 -3.15 -0.71
CA LEU A 164 -13.29 -2.13 0.33
C LEU A 164 -14.40 -1.07 0.19
N SER A 165 -14.60 -0.55 -1.02
CA SER A 165 -15.63 0.47 -1.27
C SER A 165 -17.03 -0.04 -0.95
N ASP A 166 -17.34 -1.27 -1.35
CA ASP A 166 -18.66 -1.88 -1.14
C ASP A 166 -18.93 -2.11 0.36
N VAL A 167 -17.91 -2.57 1.09
CA VAL A 167 -17.98 -2.74 2.55
C VAL A 167 -18.19 -1.39 3.25
N LEU A 168 -17.45 -0.35 2.85
CA LEU A 168 -17.57 0.97 3.46
C LEU A 168 -18.91 1.65 3.15
N MET A 169 -19.50 1.36 1.99
CA MET A 169 -20.84 1.82 1.61
C MET A 169 -21.98 0.96 2.19
N GLY A 170 -21.65 -0.16 2.88
CA GLY A 170 -22.66 -1.10 3.39
C GLY A 170 -23.35 -1.94 2.32
N ALA A 171 -22.78 -2.00 1.12
CA ALA A 171 -23.30 -2.79 -0.01
C ALA A 171 -22.86 -4.26 0.03
N SER A 172 -21.82 -4.58 0.82
CA SER A 172 -21.32 -5.94 1.02
C SER A 172 -20.81 -6.15 2.44
N ASP A 173 -20.94 -7.38 2.91
CA ASP A 173 -20.28 -7.81 4.15
C ASP A 173 -18.77 -7.97 3.93
N LEU A 174 -17.98 -7.73 4.99
CA LEU A 174 -16.53 -7.85 4.96
C LEU A 174 -16.07 -9.25 4.55
N GLU A 175 -16.73 -10.30 5.05
CA GLU A 175 -16.40 -11.70 4.70
C GLU A 175 -16.57 -12.00 3.21
N ALA A 176 -17.65 -11.49 2.62
CA ALA A 176 -17.94 -11.68 1.19
C ALA A 176 -16.97 -10.90 0.29
N ALA A 177 -16.40 -9.79 0.81
CA ALA A 177 -15.46 -8.96 0.07
C ALA A 177 -14.00 -9.45 0.18
N MET A 178 -13.68 -10.25 1.19
CA MET A 178 -12.32 -10.79 1.36
C MET A 178 -12.11 -12.03 0.51
N VAL A 179 -10.96 -12.09 -0.17
CA VAL A 179 -10.52 -13.27 -0.93
C VAL A 179 -9.36 -13.92 -0.20
N HIS A 180 -9.59 -15.13 0.28
CA HIS A 180 -8.53 -15.91 0.93
C HIS A 180 -7.72 -16.68 -0.10
N LEU A 181 -6.39 -16.57 -0.03
CA LEU A 181 -5.43 -17.23 -0.92
C LEU A 181 -4.56 -18.20 -0.08
N PRO A 182 -5.03 -19.45 0.14
CA PRO A 182 -4.39 -20.36 1.08
C PRO A 182 -2.96 -20.73 0.65
N ASP A 183 -2.71 -20.93 -0.63
CA ASP A 183 -1.36 -21.26 -1.15
C ASP A 183 -0.35 -20.14 -0.96
N GLN A 184 -0.81 -18.89 -0.86
CA GLN A 184 0.01 -17.69 -0.64
C GLN A 184 0.02 -17.25 0.83
N HIS A 185 -0.78 -17.87 1.69
CA HIS A 185 -0.95 -17.51 3.11
C HIS A 185 -1.34 -16.04 3.33
N VAL A 186 -2.10 -15.46 2.39
CA VAL A 186 -2.53 -14.05 2.42
C VAL A 186 -4.03 -13.98 2.14
N THR A 187 -4.71 -13.08 2.84
CA THR A 187 -6.06 -12.65 2.50
C THR A 187 -5.98 -11.31 1.77
N VAL A 188 -6.76 -11.14 0.71
CA VAL A 188 -6.83 -9.89 -0.05
C VAL A 188 -8.21 -9.26 0.13
N LEU A 189 -8.25 -7.97 0.46
CA LEU A 189 -9.44 -7.14 0.36
C LEU A 189 -9.24 -6.18 -0.82
N PRO A 190 -9.82 -6.50 -2.00
CA PRO A 190 -9.69 -5.65 -3.18
C PRO A 190 -10.42 -4.32 -3.00
N ALA A 191 -10.22 -3.37 -3.91
CA ALA A 191 -10.84 -2.05 -3.83
C ALA A 191 -12.38 -2.09 -3.98
N GLY A 192 -12.91 -3.02 -4.76
CA GLY A 192 -14.34 -3.11 -5.06
C GLY A 192 -14.81 -2.15 -6.15
N ALA A 193 -16.08 -1.79 -6.12
CA ALA A 193 -16.68 -0.90 -7.09
C ALA A 193 -16.07 0.52 -7.06
N PRO A 194 -16.03 1.24 -8.20
CA PRO A 194 -15.55 2.60 -8.24
C PRO A 194 -16.31 3.53 -7.28
N ALA A 195 -15.58 4.24 -6.42
CA ALA A 195 -16.15 5.19 -5.48
C ALA A 195 -16.18 6.62 -6.07
N ALA A 196 -17.30 7.32 -5.91
CA ALA A 196 -17.42 8.70 -6.39
C ALA A 196 -16.54 9.67 -5.59
N GLN A 197 -16.39 9.45 -4.28
CA GLN A 197 -15.66 10.29 -3.34
C GLN A 197 -14.70 9.44 -2.49
N PRO A 198 -13.56 8.98 -3.07
CA PRO A 198 -12.64 8.06 -2.40
C PRO A 198 -12.08 8.60 -1.07
N ALA A 199 -11.67 9.86 -1.03
CA ALA A 199 -11.08 10.46 0.17
C ALA A 199 -12.06 10.53 1.35
N GLU A 200 -13.32 10.89 1.09
CA GLU A 200 -14.39 10.94 2.09
C GLU A 200 -14.71 9.55 2.62
N LEU A 201 -14.77 8.56 1.72
CA LEU A 201 -15.03 7.17 2.07
C LEU A 201 -13.89 6.60 2.94
N LEU A 202 -12.64 6.83 2.54
CA LEU A 202 -11.44 6.42 3.29
C LEU A 202 -11.25 7.19 4.59
N GLY A 203 -11.71 8.44 4.69
CA GLY A 203 -11.69 9.26 5.91
C GLY A 203 -12.85 9.01 6.86
N SER A 204 -13.80 8.15 6.50
CA SER A 204 -15.03 7.91 7.25
C SER A 204 -14.79 7.20 8.60
N THR A 205 -15.77 7.30 9.49
CA THR A 205 -15.81 6.49 10.73
C THR A 205 -15.92 5.00 10.42
N GLY A 206 -16.52 4.64 9.26
CA GLY A 206 -16.56 3.26 8.74
C GLY A 206 -15.18 2.69 8.53
N MET A 207 -14.30 3.42 7.85
CA MET A 207 -12.91 2.99 7.61
C MET A 207 -12.12 2.81 8.92
N ARG A 208 -12.30 3.70 9.91
CA ARG A 208 -11.67 3.55 11.23
C ARG A 208 -12.12 2.26 11.91
N ARG A 209 -13.44 2.01 11.98
CA ARG A 209 -14.00 0.79 12.56
C ARG A 209 -13.55 -0.47 11.83
N LEU A 210 -13.48 -0.41 10.51
CA LEU A 210 -12.99 -1.52 9.69
C LEU A 210 -11.53 -1.85 10.02
N LEU A 211 -10.64 -0.85 10.06
CA LEU A 211 -9.22 -1.07 10.42
C LEU A 211 -9.06 -1.62 11.83
N ASP A 212 -9.87 -1.16 12.79
CA ASP A 212 -9.85 -1.68 14.17
C ASP A 212 -10.30 -3.15 14.20
N ALA A 213 -11.35 -3.51 13.46
CA ALA A 213 -11.79 -4.90 13.32
C ALA A 213 -10.74 -5.78 12.64
N LEU A 214 -10.10 -5.29 11.57
CA LEU A 214 -9.04 -6.01 10.86
C LEU A 214 -7.80 -6.24 11.74
N ARG A 215 -7.40 -5.27 12.58
CA ARG A 215 -6.33 -5.46 13.57
C ARG A 215 -6.64 -6.55 14.60
N GLY A 216 -7.90 -6.77 14.92
CA GLY A 216 -8.31 -7.86 15.80
C GLY A 216 -8.20 -9.24 15.16
N ARG A 217 -8.22 -9.32 13.83
CA ARG A 217 -8.26 -10.57 13.05
C ARG A 217 -6.93 -10.94 12.41
N PHE A 218 -6.15 -9.95 12.01
CA PHE A 218 -4.89 -10.11 11.30
C PHE A 218 -3.72 -9.58 12.13
N ASP A 219 -2.61 -10.25 12.02
CA ASP A 219 -1.36 -9.85 12.67
C ASP A 219 -0.67 -8.72 11.89
N ARG A 220 -0.91 -8.70 10.56
CA ARG A 220 -0.45 -7.65 9.63
C ARG A 220 -1.56 -7.25 8.67
N VAL A 221 -1.76 -5.95 8.49
CA VAL A 221 -2.63 -5.33 7.47
C VAL A 221 -1.76 -4.42 6.63
N ILE A 222 -1.45 -4.83 5.40
CA ILE A 222 -0.70 -4.01 4.44
C ILE A 222 -1.72 -3.26 3.58
N ILE A 223 -1.63 -1.94 3.55
CA ILE A 223 -2.60 -1.06 2.89
C ILE A 223 -1.91 -0.40 1.69
N ASP A 224 -2.21 -0.84 0.46
CA ASP A 224 -1.77 -0.15 -0.75
C ASP A 224 -2.58 1.13 -0.93
N MET A 225 -1.92 2.28 -1.01
CA MET A 225 -2.55 3.60 -1.13
C MET A 225 -2.08 4.31 -2.41
N PRO A 226 -2.87 5.23 -2.98
CA PRO A 226 -2.42 6.03 -4.12
C PRO A 226 -1.16 6.83 -3.80
N PRO A 227 -0.49 7.42 -4.80
CA PRO A 227 0.65 8.30 -4.55
C PRO A 227 0.28 9.49 -3.67
N VAL A 228 1.22 9.91 -2.80
CA VAL A 228 1.11 11.13 -2.00
C VAL A 228 1.24 12.33 -2.95
N GLY A 229 0.16 12.67 -3.61
CA GLY A 229 0.08 13.80 -4.51
C GLY A 229 -0.84 14.88 -3.93
N PRO A 230 -1.53 15.64 -4.78
CA PRO A 230 -2.53 16.61 -4.33
C PRO A 230 -3.81 15.95 -3.81
N LEU A 231 -3.81 14.62 -3.59
CA LEU A 231 -4.96 13.84 -3.16
C LEU A 231 -4.96 13.68 -1.64
N ALA A 232 -6.15 13.80 -1.04
CA ALA A 232 -6.31 13.67 0.40
C ALA A 232 -6.26 12.21 0.91
N ASP A 233 -6.40 11.23 0.02
CA ASP A 233 -6.60 9.80 0.33
C ASP A 233 -5.56 9.25 1.33
N VAL A 234 -4.26 9.49 1.08
CA VAL A 234 -3.18 9.04 1.96
C VAL A 234 -3.21 9.78 3.29
N HIS A 235 -3.53 11.07 3.27
CA HIS A 235 -3.53 11.93 4.46
C HIS A 235 -4.64 11.54 5.44
N VAL A 236 -5.79 11.05 4.96
CA VAL A 236 -6.90 10.62 5.83
C VAL A 236 -6.69 9.20 6.38
N VAL A 237 -5.95 8.33 5.69
CA VAL A 237 -5.69 6.95 6.14
C VAL A 237 -4.44 6.86 7.02
N THR A 238 -3.37 7.62 6.75
CA THR A 238 -2.12 7.56 7.51
C THR A 238 -2.31 7.76 9.02
N PRO A 239 -3.17 8.68 9.52
CA PRO A 239 -3.46 8.80 10.96
C PRO A 239 -4.05 7.53 11.57
N LEU A 240 -4.75 6.72 10.79
CA LEU A 240 -5.37 5.47 11.23
C LEU A 240 -4.39 4.29 11.24
N ALA A 241 -3.27 4.36 10.53
CA ALA A 241 -2.26 3.32 10.45
C ALA A 241 -1.20 3.44 11.55
N ASP A 242 -0.42 2.38 11.75
CA ASP A 242 0.66 2.33 12.75
C ASP A 242 2.00 2.77 12.15
N GLY A 243 2.15 2.67 10.82
CA GLY A 243 3.32 3.10 10.11
C GLY A 243 3.08 3.29 8.61
N LEU A 244 4.04 3.94 7.94
CA LEU A 244 4.02 4.20 6.51
C LEU A 244 5.37 3.88 5.88
N LEU A 245 5.34 3.18 4.75
CA LEU A 245 6.48 2.97 3.86
C LEU A 245 6.30 3.82 2.60
N MET A 246 7.32 4.59 2.25
CA MET A 246 7.36 5.39 1.05
C MET A 246 8.19 4.67 -0.02
N VAL A 247 7.55 4.23 -1.11
CA VAL A 247 8.23 3.57 -2.23
C VAL A 247 8.72 4.61 -3.22
N VAL A 248 10.00 4.54 -3.56
CA VAL A 248 10.67 5.49 -4.47
C VAL A 248 11.31 4.68 -5.59
N ARG A 249 11.12 5.08 -6.85
CA ARG A 249 11.75 4.40 -7.98
C ARG A 249 13.14 4.95 -8.24
N ALA A 250 14.15 4.06 -8.19
CA ALA A 250 15.55 4.40 -8.43
C ALA A 250 15.75 5.04 -9.81
N GLY A 251 16.54 6.11 -9.86
CA GLY A 251 16.86 6.84 -11.08
C GLY A 251 15.68 7.57 -11.76
N MET A 252 14.44 7.43 -11.26
CA MET A 252 13.23 8.00 -11.87
C MET A 252 12.56 9.04 -10.98
N THR A 253 12.37 8.78 -9.68
CA THR A 253 11.67 9.69 -8.78
C THR A 253 12.59 10.82 -8.36
N PRO A 254 12.28 12.09 -8.70
CA PRO A 254 13.13 13.22 -8.35
C PRO A 254 13.11 13.49 -6.84
N LYS A 255 14.27 13.83 -6.25
CA LYS A 255 14.37 14.18 -4.82
C LYS A 255 13.36 15.24 -4.36
N PRO A 256 13.09 16.34 -5.11
CA PRO A 256 12.08 17.31 -4.71
C PRO A 256 10.65 16.73 -4.63
N ALA A 257 10.34 15.69 -5.41
CA ALA A 257 9.03 15.02 -5.32
C ALA A 257 8.94 14.21 -4.02
N ILE A 258 10.03 13.54 -3.61
CA ILE A 258 10.11 12.81 -2.34
C ILE A 258 9.97 13.77 -1.17
N GLU A 259 10.69 14.89 -1.18
CA GLU A 259 10.65 15.91 -0.13
C GLU A 259 9.24 16.50 0.02
N ARG A 260 8.58 16.85 -1.10
CA ARG A 260 7.18 17.32 -1.07
C ARG A 260 6.22 16.28 -0.53
N ALA A 261 6.36 15.01 -0.94
CA ALA A 261 5.51 13.94 -0.44
C ALA A 261 5.66 13.74 1.07
N LEU A 262 6.89 13.81 1.58
CA LEU A 262 7.19 13.66 3.01
C LEU A 262 6.76 14.87 3.85
N SER A 263 6.82 16.09 3.29
CA SER A 263 6.49 17.31 4.03
C SER A 263 5.02 17.40 4.47
N GLY A 264 4.13 16.67 3.78
CA GLY A 264 2.70 16.60 4.11
C GLY A 264 2.33 15.46 5.06
N LEU A 265 3.29 14.64 5.50
CA LEU A 265 3.04 13.45 6.31
C LEU A 265 3.55 13.61 7.75
N ASP A 266 2.91 12.90 8.67
CA ASP A 266 3.44 12.73 10.03
C ASP A 266 4.71 11.87 10.00
N MET A 267 5.85 12.53 10.18
CA MET A 267 7.17 11.89 10.14
C MET A 267 7.35 10.83 11.24
N GLY A 268 6.59 10.89 12.34
CA GLY A 268 6.58 9.87 13.38
C GLY A 268 6.03 8.53 12.92
N LYS A 269 5.22 8.53 11.84
CA LYS A 269 4.66 7.33 11.21
C LYS A 269 5.48 6.82 10.03
N VAL A 270 6.40 7.60 9.48
CA VAL A 270 7.25 7.16 8.37
C VAL A 270 8.30 6.18 8.87
N LEU A 271 8.13 4.90 8.54
CA LEU A 271 9.06 3.82 8.88
C LEU A 271 10.34 3.90 8.07
N GLY A 272 10.24 4.32 6.80
CA GLY A 272 11.38 4.47 5.92
C GLY A 272 11.01 4.60 4.46
N LEU A 273 12.07 4.67 3.62
CA LEU A 273 11.98 4.67 2.17
C LEU A 273 12.36 3.29 1.62
N VAL A 274 11.58 2.79 0.66
CA VAL A 274 11.89 1.58 -0.10
C VAL A 274 12.35 2.00 -1.49
N LEU A 275 13.61 1.75 -1.82
CA LEU A 275 14.15 2.02 -3.15
C LEU A 275 13.81 0.85 -4.06
N ASN A 276 12.87 1.08 -4.99
CA ASN A 276 12.40 0.08 -5.95
C ASN A 276 13.13 0.22 -7.29
N ALA A 277 13.24 -0.88 -8.05
CA ALA A 277 13.91 -0.94 -9.34
C ALA A 277 15.36 -0.41 -9.31
N ALA A 278 16.08 -0.64 -8.20
CA ALA A 278 17.50 -0.35 -8.10
C ALA A 278 18.30 -1.32 -8.99
N ASP A 279 19.32 -0.80 -9.67
CA ASP A 279 20.20 -1.59 -10.53
C ASP A 279 21.22 -2.34 -9.66
N GLU A 280 21.21 -3.67 -9.71
CA GLU A 280 22.08 -4.54 -8.91
C GLU A 280 23.57 -4.30 -9.18
N SER A 281 23.90 -3.90 -10.40
CA SER A 281 25.29 -3.67 -10.81
C SER A 281 25.97 -2.49 -10.11
N LYS A 282 25.19 -1.61 -9.47
CA LYS A 282 25.67 -0.38 -8.82
C LYS A 282 25.78 -0.47 -7.30
N ASP A 283 25.20 -1.50 -6.70
CA ASP A 283 25.10 -1.58 -5.22
C ASP A 283 26.34 -2.22 -4.54
N GLY A 284 27.41 -2.54 -5.28
CA GLY A 284 28.68 -3.04 -4.69
C GLY A 284 28.57 -4.36 -3.88
N TYR A 285 27.37 -4.90 -3.73
CA TYR A 285 27.13 -6.24 -3.22
C TYR A 285 27.15 -7.23 -4.39
N SER A 286 28.32 -7.36 -5.02
CA SER A 286 28.56 -8.47 -5.93
C SER A 286 28.47 -9.79 -5.16
N GLU A 287 27.91 -10.82 -5.79
CA GLU A 287 27.77 -12.21 -5.33
C GLU A 287 29.06 -12.91 -4.87
N ALA A 288 30.16 -12.16 -4.69
CA ALA A 288 31.48 -12.70 -4.35
C ALA A 288 31.65 -13.07 -2.86
N GLY A 289 30.59 -13.46 -2.14
CA GLY A 289 30.70 -13.70 -0.70
C GLY A 289 29.97 -14.92 -0.11
N TYR A 290 29.10 -15.62 -0.84
CA TYR A 290 28.44 -16.81 -0.30
C TYR A 290 28.77 -18.03 -1.16
N GLY A 291 30.06 -18.45 -1.10
CA GLY A 291 30.43 -19.81 -1.50
C GLY A 291 29.84 -20.79 -0.50
N TYR A 292 28.86 -21.60 -0.93
CA TYR A 292 28.50 -22.82 -0.22
C TYR A 292 29.73 -23.71 -0.18
N ILE A 293 30.29 -23.91 1.02
CA ILE A 293 31.21 -25.01 1.26
C ILE A 293 30.32 -26.25 1.39
N ALA A 294 30.23 -27.03 0.32
CA ALA A 294 29.73 -28.40 0.38
C ALA A 294 30.77 -29.22 1.12
N GLY A 295 30.41 -29.74 2.29
CA GLY A 295 31.13 -30.76 3.04
C GLY A 295 30.21 -31.96 3.21
#